data_cbbfdcf5dcd70c1b4ddce5d2067726df
#
_entry.id   cbbfdcf5dcd70c1b4ddce5d2067726df
#
_cell.length_a   1.000
_cell.length_b   1.000
_cell.length_c   1.000
_cell.angle_alpha   90.00
_cell.angle_beta   90.00
_cell.angle_gamma   90.00
#
_symmetry.space_group_name_H-M   'P 1'
#
loop_
_entity.id
_entity.type
_entity.pdbx_description
1 polymer ?
#
loop_
_entity_poly.entity_id
_entity_poly.type
_entity_poly.pdbx_seq_one_letter_code
_entity_poly.pdbx_strand_id
1 'polypeptide(L)'
;MKKLFFLVLGIVVSVGCFAWSLQGTNMDQLKAGFAGANYWSLPIMLLLLFAFYWLKTMRWQWLLAPVAPLTLKQLFPPMLIGFAANNLLPAHLGEFIRVFVVRKKYGVPASTVLSTVVLERIFDVLAILALFGVGLLFTDDLPENYRNGAMILGALAAGVVVAVVLYLIWTDDFLKFAAWCFSWFPFLPTKLTTGVVDMLRKGADGLAALRSGKAVFLITITSLIQWLLNGIIAYVALKAFHIDVTLATGLIVTGVTAFGVTIPSTPGYFGVIQMCFQVSMNAQQLRPDPSLVLGASVYYQMSMYIPVTMLGLYFVQQLGLSLKDLQKAADTETEAFAADSSGPTVKP
;
A
#
# COMPACT_ATOMS: atom_id res chain seq x y z
N MET A 1 13.55 19.72 -14.45
CA MET A 1 12.78 19.10 -15.56
C MET A 1 12.14 17.79 -15.15
N LYS A 2 12.83 16.79 -14.55
CA LYS A 2 12.25 15.49 -14.16
C LYS A 2 11.08 15.62 -13.16
N LYS A 3 11.18 16.43 -12.09
CA LYS A 3 10.11 16.65 -11.11
C LYS A 3 8.81 17.21 -11.76
N LEU A 4 8.96 18.16 -12.67
CA LEU A 4 7.82 18.75 -13.40
C LEU A 4 7.19 17.73 -14.34
N PHE A 5 7.99 16.91 -15.02
CA PHE A 5 7.49 15.84 -15.88
C PHE A 5 6.61 14.83 -15.10
N PHE A 6 7.09 14.32 -13.95
CA PHE A 6 6.29 13.40 -13.12
C PHE A 6 5.04 14.05 -12.54
N LEU A 7 5.10 15.33 -12.18
CA LEU A 7 3.91 16.08 -11.73
C LEU A 7 2.87 16.18 -12.85
N VAL A 8 3.28 16.61 -14.05
CA VAL A 8 2.38 16.71 -15.21
C VAL A 8 1.83 15.35 -15.60
N LEU A 9 2.66 14.31 -15.63
CA LEU A 9 2.22 12.95 -15.89
C LEU A 9 1.17 12.49 -14.88
N GLY A 10 1.41 12.73 -13.59
CA GLY A 10 0.47 12.39 -12.52
C GLY A 10 -0.88 13.12 -12.68
N ILE A 11 -0.86 14.40 -13.05
CA ILE A 11 -2.09 15.17 -13.31
C ILE A 11 -2.83 14.59 -14.53
N VAL A 12 -2.13 14.32 -15.63
CA VAL A 12 -2.74 13.76 -16.84
C VAL A 12 -3.38 12.40 -16.55
N VAL A 13 -2.68 11.52 -15.83
CA VAL A 13 -3.21 10.21 -15.44
C VAL A 13 -4.45 10.38 -14.57
N SER A 14 -4.39 11.20 -13.53
CA SER A 14 -5.51 11.41 -12.63
C SER A 14 -6.74 12.00 -13.32
N VAL A 15 -6.54 13.01 -14.16
CA VAL A 15 -7.62 13.63 -14.94
C VAL A 15 -8.20 12.62 -15.93
N GLY A 16 -7.35 11.83 -16.59
CA GLY A 16 -7.78 10.78 -17.51
C GLY A 16 -8.60 9.70 -16.81
N CYS A 17 -8.12 9.19 -15.66
CA CYS A 17 -8.84 8.21 -14.84
C CYS A 17 -10.17 8.76 -14.32
N PHE A 18 -10.17 10.02 -13.88
CA PHE A 18 -11.40 10.66 -13.38
C PHE A 18 -12.41 10.89 -14.52
N ALA A 19 -11.95 11.39 -15.66
CA ALA A 19 -12.81 11.57 -16.83
C ALA A 19 -13.39 10.23 -17.31
N TRP A 20 -12.60 9.16 -17.27
CA TRP A 20 -13.08 7.82 -17.57
C TRP A 20 -14.15 7.35 -16.55
N SER A 21 -13.94 7.61 -15.27
CA SER A 21 -14.90 7.24 -14.21
C SER A 21 -16.21 8.03 -14.26
N LEU A 22 -16.24 9.15 -14.99
CA LEU A 22 -17.45 9.93 -15.23
C LEU A 22 -18.29 9.39 -16.40
N GLN A 23 -17.78 8.44 -17.20
CA GLN A 23 -18.54 7.88 -18.30
C GLN A 23 -19.78 7.15 -17.80
N GLY A 24 -20.91 7.47 -18.38
CA GLY A 24 -22.21 6.93 -17.96
C GLY A 24 -22.77 7.51 -16.64
N THR A 25 -22.10 8.49 -16.04
CA THR A 25 -22.57 9.16 -14.81
C THR A 25 -23.61 10.20 -15.12
N ASN A 26 -24.75 10.15 -14.41
CA ASN A 26 -25.78 11.19 -14.38
C ASN A 26 -25.63 12.02 -13.11
N MET A 27 -25.47 13.34 -13.26
CA MET A 27 -25.24 14.25 -12.12
C MET A 27 -26.43 14.34 -11.16
N ASP A 28 -27.65 14.16 -11.64
CA ASP A 28 -28.84 14.17 -10.76
C ASP A 28 -28.91 12.86 -9.95
N GLN A 29 -28.57 11.73 -10.56
CA GLN A 29 -28.45 10.43 -9.85
C GLN A 29 -27.29 10.47 -8.85
N LEU A 30 -26.17 11.10 -9.18
CA LEU A 30 -25.04 11.27 -8.26
C LEU A 30 -25.45 12.08 -7.03
N LYS A 31 -26.16 13.23 -7.24
CA LYS A 31 -26.70 14.05 -6.14
C LYS A 31 -27.72 13.28 -5.31
N ALA A 32 -28.63 12.56 -5.96
CA ALA A 32 -29.60 11.71 -5.28
C ALA A 32 -28.92 10.59 -4.48
N GLY A 33 -27.88 9.98 -5.04
CA GLY A 33 -27.05 8.98 -4.35
C GLY A 33 -26.42 9.53 -3.06
N PHE A 34 -25.82 10.72 -3.11
CA PHE A 34 -25.31 11.37 -1.90
C PHE A 34 -26.42 11.77 -0.92
N ALA A 35 -27.57 12.26 -1.40
CA ALA A 35 -28.69 12.61 -0.53
C ALA A 35 -29.30 11.38 0.16
N GLY A 36 -29.34 10.24 -0.51
CA GLY A 36 -29.90 8.98 -0.01
C GLY A 36 -28.88 8.08 0.70
N ALA A 37 -27.59 8.42 0.71
CA ALA A 37 -26.55 7.57 1.28
C ALA A 37 -26.73 7.37 2.80
N ASN A 38 -26.44 6.15 3.26
CA ASN A 38 -26.50 5.83 4.68
C ASN A 38 -25.21 6.28 5.40
N TYR A 39 -25.20 7.52 5.88
CA TYR A 39 -24.06 8.11 6.59
C TYR A 39 -23.81 7.53 8.00
N TRP A 40 -24.72 6.70 8.55
CA TRP A 40 -24.44 5.93 9.77
C TRP A 40 -23.33 4.89 9.57
N SER A 41 -22.96 4.62 8.34
CA SER A 41 -21.77 3.84 7.98
C SER A 41 -20.45 4.54 8.33
N LEU A 42 -20.42 5.91 8.37
CA LEU A 42 -19.19 6.68 8.59
C LEU A 42 -18.52 6.39 9.95
N PRO A 43 -19.21 6.38 11.10
CA PRO A 43 -18.59 5.97 12.37
C PRO A 43 -17.97 4.59 12.33
N ILE A 44 -18.62 3.64 11.65
CA ILE A 44 -18.09 2.27 11.49
C ILE A 44 -16.79 2.31 10.65
N MET A 45 -16.81 3.01 9.53
CA MET A 45 -15.62 3.15 8.67
C MET A 45 -14.47 3.82 9.41
N LEU A 46 -14.73 4.85 10.22
CA LEU A 46 -13.71 5.53 11.03
C LEU A 46 -13.14 4.63 12.13
N LEU A 47 -13.97 3.79 12.75
CA LEU A 47 -13.51 2.80 13.74
C LEU A 47 -12.59 1.75 13.07
N LEU A 48 -13.00 1.23 11.91
CA LEU A 48 -12.21 0.28 11.13
C LEU A 48 -10.90 0.91 10.64
N LEU A 49 -10.93 2.18 10.22
CA LEU A 49 -9.75 2.94 9.83
C LEU A 49 -8.77 3.13 11.01
N PHE A 50 -9.29 3.46 12.19
CA PHE A 50 -8.46 3.54 13.40
C PHE A 50 -7.83 2.19 13.72
N ALA A 51 -8.60 1.10 13.69
CA ALA A 51 -8.11 -0.25 13.91
C ALA A 51 -7.03 -0.64 12.87
N PHE A 52 -7.21 -0.28 11.60
CA PHE A 52 -6.25 -0.48 10.54
C PHE A 52 -4.89 0.18 10.86
N TYR A 53 -4.87 1.47 11.21
CA TYR A 53 -3.61 2.17 11.52
C TYR A 53 -3.01 1.74 12.84
N TRP A 54 -3.84 1.35 13.80
CA TRP A 54 -3.38 0.78 15.07
C TRP A 54 -2.64 -0.55 14.85
N LEU A 55 -3.23 -1.48 14.13
CA LEU A 55 -2.60 -2.76 13.77
C LEU A 55 -1.33 -2.53 12.94
N LYS A 56 -1.36 -1.57 12.01
CA LYS A 56 -0.22 -1.22 11.18
C LYS A 56 0.95 -0.71 12.01
N THR A 57 0.67 0.12 12.99
CA THR A 57 1.69 0.63 13.92
C THR A 57 2.21 -0.47 14.85
N MET A 58 1.34 -1.35 15.34
CA MET A 58 1.71 -2.48 16.18
C MET A 58 2.63 -3.46 15.43
N ARG A 59 2.30 -3.77 14.17
CA ARG A 59 3.16 -4.57 13.30
C ARG A 59 4.53 -3.91 13.09
N TRP A 60 4.55 -2.61 12.83
CA TRP A 60 5.80 -1.87 12.66
C TRP A 60 6.64 -1.83 13.94
N GLN A 61 5.99 -1.74 15.11
CA GLN A 61 6.67 -1.87 16.39
C GLN A 61 7.41 -3.21 16.50
N TRP A 62 6.78 -4.32 16.11
CA TRP A 62 7.43 -5.62 16.16
C TRP A 62 8.60 -5.74 15.17
N LEU A 63 8.50 -5.12 14.01
CA LEU A 63 9.59 -5.08 13.03
C LEU A 63 10.79 -4.26 13.55
N LEU A 64 10.55 -3.19 14.30
CA LEU A 64 11.59 -2.34 14.87
C LEU A 64 12.15 -2.85 16.21
N ALA A 65 11.40 -3.65 16.96
CA ALA A 65 11.73 -4.04 18.32
C ALA A 65 13.16 -4.59 18.52
N PRO A 66 13.74 -5.40 17.61
CA PRO A 66 15.08 -5.93 17.78
C PRO A 66 16.19 -4.87 17.72
N VAL A 67 15.94 -3.74 17.08
CA VAL A 67 16.95 -2.68 16.83
C VAL A 67 16.63 -1.38 17.54
N ALA A 68 15.34 -1.12 17.83
CA ALA A 68 14.90 0.07 18.54
C ALA A 68 13.59 -0.25 19.28
N PRO A 69 13.62 -0.41 20.63
CA PRO A 69 12.45 -0.78 21.41
C PRO A 69 11.52 0.44 21.64
N LEU A 70 10.94 0.96 20.55
CA LEU A 70 10.00 2.06 20.58
C LEU A 70 8.58 1.57 20.91
N THR A 71 7.85 2.37 21.68
CA THR A 71 6.47 2.07 22.06
C THR A 71 5.48 2.43 20.94
N LEU A 72 4.27 1.86 20.98
CA LEU A 72 3.18 2.22 20.07
C LEU A 72 2.89 3.73 20.06
N LYS A 73 2.89 4.37 21.25
CA LYS A 73 2.66 5.82 21.38
C LYS A 73 3.75 6.65 20.68
N GLN A 74 4.97 6.13 20.60
CA GLN A 74 6.07 6.78 19.89
C GLN A 74 6.02 6.56 18.38
N LEU A 75 5.50 5.41 17.90
CA LEU A 75 5.47 5.07 16.49
C LEU A 75 4.18 5.51 15.76
N PHE A 76 3.07 5.67 16.49
CA PHE A 76 1.79 6.07 15.90
C PHE A 76 1.84 7.45 15.22
N PRO A 77 2.42 8.51 15.84
CA PRO A 77 2.56 9.80 15.17
C PRO A 77 3.40 9.75 13.89
N PRO A 78 4.63 9.19 13.86
CA PRO A 78 5.39 9.05 12.62
C PRO A 78 4.65 8.27 11.52
N MET A 79 3.88 7.23 11.89
CA MET A 79 3.05 6.46 10.97
C MET A 79 2.03 7.37 10.28
N LEU A 80 1.22 8.11 11.04
CA LEU A 80 0.19 8.99 10.49
C LEU A 80 0.77 10.19 9.75
N ILE A 81 1.90 10.74 10.18
CA ILE A 81 2.63 11.79 9.44
C ILE A 81 3.03 11.27 8.05
N GLY A 82 3.57 10.04 7.97
CA GLY A 82 3.95 9.45 6.69
C GLY A 82 2.75 9.28 5.75
N PHE A 83 1.62 8.76 6.25
CA PHE A 83 0.41 8.61 5.43
C PHE A 83 -0.22 9.95 5.04
N ALA A 84 -0.24 10.94 5.93
CA ALA A 84 -0.67 12.30 5.59
C ALA A 84 0.24 12.91 4.50
N ALA A 85 1.54 12.66 4.58
CA ALA A 85 2.47 13.10 3.55
C ALA A 85 2.23 12.42 2.20
N ASN A 86 1.89 11.13 2.16
CA ASN A 86 1.48 10.44 0.93
C ASN A 86 0.17 11.01 0.35
N ASN A 87 -0.72 11.53 1.21
CA ASN A 87 -1.94 12.19 0.76
C ASN A 87 -1.67 13.58 0.15
N LEU A 88 -0.66 14.30 0.66
CA LEU A 88 -0.40 15.71 0.31
C LEU A 88 0.73 15.88 -0.71
N LEU A 89 1.68 14.93 -0.74
CA LEU A 89 2.88 15.01 -1.58
C LEU A 89 2.84 13.93 -2.67
N PRO A 90 3.40 14.22 -3.85
CA PRO A 90 3.50 13.23 -4.92
C PRO A 90 4.56 12.17 -4.60
N ALA A 91 4.56 11.08 -5.38
CA ALA A 91 5.62 10.06 -5.43
C ALA A 91 5.84 9.25 -4.14
N HIS A 92 4.82 9.06 -3.30
CA HIS A 92 4.88 8.23 -2.08
C HIS A 92 6.02 8.64 -1.11
N LEU A 93 6.31 9.94 -1.04
CA LEU A 93 7.38 10.47 -0.20
C LEU A 93 7.13 10.27 1.31
N GLY A 94 5.94 9.87 1.70
CA GLY A 94 5.58 9.65 3.10
C GLY A 94 6.37 8.54 3.79
N GLU A 95 6.83 7.51 3.05
CA GLU A 95 7.72 6.51 3.61
C GLU A 95 9.05 7.12 4.08
N PHE A 96 9.66 7.96 3.25
CA PHE A 96 10.91 8.66 3.60
C PHE A 96 10.69 9.66 4.74
N ILE A 97 9.57 10.36 4.73
CA ILE A 97 9.20 11.28 5.83
C ILE A 97 9.04 10.52 7.14
N ARG A 98 8.43 9.34 7.14
CA ARG A 98 8.32 8.49 8.33
C ARG A 98 9.70 8.09 8.86
N VAL A 99 10.64 7.72 7.98
CA VAL A 99 12.04 7.41 8.32
C VAL A 99 12.71 8.63 8.94
N PHE A 100 12.59 9.79 8.31
CA PHE A 100 13.15 11.04 8.82
C PHE A 100 12.62 11.40 10.21
N VAL A 101 11.32 11.31 10.45
CA VAL A 101 10.71 11.63 11.76
C VAL A 101 11.25 10.72 12.85
N VAL A 102 11.34 9.40 12.61
CA VAL A 102 11.86 8.44 13.58
C VAL A 102 13.35 8.69 13.85
N ARG A 103 14.15 8.93 12.80
CA ARG A 103 15.57 9.29 12.96
C ARG A 103 15.74 10.58 13.77
N LYS A 104 15.02 11.64 13.40
CA LYS A 104 15.13 12.97 14.06
C LYS A 104 14.71 12.92 15.52
N LYS A 105 13.63 12.18 15.83
CA LYS A 105 13.02 12.20 17.17
C LYS A 105 13.63 11.17 18.13
N TYR A 106 14.04 10.01 17.61
CA TYR A 106 14.47 8.88 18.43
C TYR A 106 15.89 8.40 18.16
N GLY A 107 16.62 9.04 17.22
CA GLY A 107 18.01 8.72 16.94
C GLY A 107 18.24 7.37 16.23
N VAL A 108 17.19 6.70 15.75
CA VAL A 108 17.31 5.42 15.06
C VAL A 108 17.90 5.64 13.66
N PRO A 109 18.91 4.86 13.23
CA PRO A 109 19.52 5.00 11.92
C PRO A 109 18.49 4.88 10.78
N ALA A 110 18.56 5.76 9.77
CA ALA A 110 17.59 5.79 8.67
C ALA A 110 17.56 4.48 7.88
N SER A 111 18.72 3.85 7.62
CA SER A 111 18.81 2.55 6.95
C SER A 111 18.03 1.46 7.68
N THR A 112 18.12 1.43 9.01
CA THR A 112 17.39 0.48 9.85
C THR A 112 15.88 0.69 9.76
N VAL A 113 15.42 1.94 9.84
CA VAL A 113 13.98 2.26 9.71
C VAL A 113 13.49 1.92 8.31
N LEU A 114 14.25 2.27 7.28
CA LEU A 114 13.89 2.02 5.89
C LEU A 114 13.76 0.53 5.59
N SER A 115 14.66 -0.33 6.10
CA SER A 115 14.56 -1.77 5.92
C SER A 115 13.27 -2.33 6.50
N THR A 116 12.82 -1.84 7.67
CA THR A 116 11.53 -2.26 8.25
C THR A 116 10.33 -1.78 7.42
N VAL A 117 10.43 -0.60 6.79
CA VAL A 117 9.38 -0.09 5.86
C VAL A 117 9.30 -0.97 4.62
N VAL A 118 10.42 -1.36 4.04
CA VAL A 118 10.46 -2.28 2.88
C VAL A 118 9.81 -3.62 3.23
N LEU A 119 10.15 -4.19 4.40
CA LEU A 119 9.50 -5.40 4.90
C LEU A 119 7.99 -5.25 5.06
N GLU A 120 7.57 -4.14 5.63
CA GLU A 120 6.15 -3.83 5.75
C GLU A 120 5.45 -3.89 4.39
N ARG A 121 6.07 -3.33 3.33
CA ARG A 121 5.52 -3.38 1.96
C ARG A 121 5.43 -4.80 1.41
N ILE A 122 6.43 -5.64 1.65
CA ILE A 122 6.38 -7.04 1.22
C ILE A 122 5.18 -7.75 1.85
N PHE A 123 5.00 -7.66 3.17
CA PHE A 123 3.86 -8.28 3.85
C PHE A 123 2.51 -7.66 3.43
N ASP A 124 2.47 -6.36 3.12
CA ASP A 124 1.27 -5.70 2.59
C ASP A 124 0.88 -6.30 1.23
N VAL A 125 1.83 -6.39 0.29
CA VAL A 125 1.58 -6.96 -1.05
C VAL A 125 1.10 -8.41 -0.94
N LEU A 126 1.73 -9.23 -0.10
CA LEU A 126 1.32 -10.62 0.10
C LEU A 126 -0.10 -10.74 0.67
N ALA A 127 -0.45 -9.90 1.65
CA ALA A 127 -1.78 -9.89 2.24
C ALA A 127 -2.85 -9.42 1.23
N ILE A 128 -2.54 -8.38 0.43
CA ILE A 128 -3.44 -7.90 -0.63
C ILE A 128 -3.69 -9.00 -1.66
N LEU A 129 -2.64 -9.65 -2.16
CA LEU A 129 -2.76 -10.71 -3.15
C LEU A 129 -3.57 -11.89 -2.62
N ALA A 130 -3.32 -12.31 -1.36
CA ALA A 130 -4.06 -13.38 -0.72
C ALA A 130 -5.55 -13.06 -0.60
N LEU A 131 -5.88 -11.86 -0.09
CA LEU A 131 -7.27 -11.43 0.09
C LEU A 131 -7.97 -11.14 -1.24
N PHE A 132 -7.27 -10.60 -2.23
CA PHE A 132 -7.77 -10.45 -3.59
C PHE A 132 -8.12 -11.83 -4.19
N GLY A 133 -7.22 -12.82 -4.06
CA GLY A 133 -7.48 -14.19 -4.47
C GLY A 133 -8.70 -14.80 -3.77
N VAL A 134 -8.84 -14.60 -2.43
CA VAL A 134 -10.03 -15.01 -1.68
C VAL A 134 -11.28 -14.32 -2.24
N GLY A 135 -11.24 -13.01 -2.50
CA GLY A 135 -12.35 -12.28 -3.11
C GLY A 135 -12.79 -12.88 -4.43
N LEU A 136 -11.83 -13.22 -5.29
CA LEU A 136 -12.12 -13.84 -6.59
C LEU A 136 -12.72 -15.26 -6.47
N LEU A 137 -12.27 -16.05 -5.49
CA LEU A 137 -12.78 -17.41 -5.25
C LEU A 137 -14.24 -17.43 -4.75
N PHE A 138 -14.67 -16.38 -4.05
CA PHE A 138 -16.03 -16.24 -3.50
C PHE A 138 -16.95 -15.38 -4.39
N THR A 139 -16.58 -15.14 -5.64
CA THR A 139 -17.41 -14.45 -6.63
C THR A 139 -17.97 -15.48 -7.62
N ASP A 140 -19.29 -15.68 -7.60
CA ASP A 140 -19.96 -16.78 -8.30
C ASP A 140 -20.00 -16.59 -9.84
N ASP A 141 -20.08 -15.35 -10.35
CA ASP A 141 -20.33 -15.01 -11.74
C ASP A 141 -19.11 -14.46 -12.50
N LEU A 142 -17.89 -14.85 -12.12
CA LEU A 142 -16.71 -14.43 -12.87
C LEU A 142 -16.67 -15.15 -14.23
N PRO A 143 -16.55 -14.43 -15.36
CA PRO A 143 -16.28 -15.04 -16.65
C PRO A 143 -15.06 -15.95 -16.57
N GLU A 144 -15.10 -17.06 -17.31
CA GLU A 144 -14.08 -18.11 -17.23
C GLU A 144 -12.66 -17.57 -17.42
N ASN A 145 -12.49 -16.59 -18.32
CA ASN A 145 -11.22 -15.91 -18.57
C ASN A 145 -10.69 -15.18 -17.33
N TYR A 146 -11.55 -14.52 -16.54
CA TYR A 146 -11.17 -13.82 -15.30
C TYR A 146 -10.92 -14.82 -14.18
N ARG A 147 -11.69 -15.92 -14.10
CA ARG A 147 -11.50 -16.98 -13.12
C ARG A 147 -10.15 -17.67 -13.29
N ASN A 148 -9.77 -17.98 -14.53
CA ASN A 148 -8.46 -18.57 -14.83
C ASN A 148 -7.32 -17.60 -14.49
N GLY A 149 -7.44 -16.31 -14.86
CA GLY A 149 -6.49 -15.27 -14.46
C GLY A 149 -6.39 -15.12 -12.95
N ALA A 150 -7.52 -15.16 -12.23
CA ALA A 150 -7.58 -15.10 -10.78
C ALA A 150 -6.90 -16.30 -10.11
N MET A 151 -7.12 -17.52 -10.62
CA MET A 151 -6.44 -18.72 -10.12
C MET A 151 -4.93 -18.66 -10.34
N ILE A 152 -4.48 -18.18 -11.50
CA ILE A 152 -3.04 -17.99 -11.78
C ILE A 152 -2.44 -16.94 -10.84
N LEU A 153 -3.10 -15.78 -10.67
CA LEU A 153 -2.65 -14.74 -9.75
C LEU A 153 -2.67 -15.22 -8.29
N GLY A 154 -3.70 -15.96 -7.87
CA GLY A 154 -3.78 -16.56 -6.55
C GLY A 154 -2.68 -17.60 -6.31
N ALA A 155 -2.40 -18.46 -7.30
CA ALA A 155 -1.32 -19.44 -7.23
C ALA A 155 0.06 -18.76 -7.17
N LEU A 156 0.28 -17.71 -7.98
CA LEU A 156 1.50 -16.89 -7.94
C LEU A 156 1.66 -16.20 -6.58
N ALA A 157 0.59 -15.61 -6.05
CA ALA A 157 0.59 -14.98 -4.74
C ALA A 157 0.92 -15.99 -3.63
N ALA A 158 0.27 -17.14 -3.64
CA ALA A 158 0.55 -18.24 -2.70
C ALA A 158 2.01 -18.71 -2.85
N GLY A 159 2.51 -18.86 -4.07
CA GLY A 159 3.91 -19.21 -4.35
C GLY A 159 4.89 -18.19 -3.78
N VAL A 160 4.63 -16.90 -3.95
CA VAL A 160 5.46 -15.83 -3.38
C VAL A 160 5.39 -15.84 -1.85
N VAL A 161 4.21 -16.03 -1.25
CA VAL A 161 4.07 -16.18 0.22
C VAL A 161 4.92 -17.35 0.71
N VAL A 162 4.80 -18.52 0.08
CA VAL A 162 5.59 -19.70 0.42
C VAL A 162 7.09 -19.41 0.26
N ALA A 163 7.51 -18.80 -0.85
CA ALA A 163 8.91 -18.46 -1.09
C ALA A 163 9.46 -17.50 -0.01
N VAL A 164 8.69 -16.48 0.38
CA VAL A 164 9.10 -15.56 1.46
C VAL A 164 9.16 -16.27 2.80
N VAL A 165 8.19 -17.12 3.13
CA VAL A 165 8.20 -17.90 4.37
C VAL A 165 9.41 -18.85 4.40
N LEU A 166 9.69 -19.55 3.30
CA LEU A 166 10.87 -20.42 3.17
C LEU A 166 12.18 -19.63 3.30
N TYR A 167 12.27 -18.47 2.66
CA TYR A 167 13.41 -17.56 2.81
C TYR A 167 13.63 -17.13 4.26
N LEU A 168 12.56 -16.83 4.98
CA LEU A 168 12.66 -16.38 6.38
C LEU A 168 13.02 -17.50 7.36
N ILE A 169 12.58 -18.74 7.08
CA ILE A 169 12.84 -19.90 7.94
C ILE A 169 14.22 -20.51 7.64
N TRP A 170 14.59 -20.61 6.36
CA TRP A 170 15.82 -21.25 5.88
C TRP A 170 16.63 -20.32 4.99
N THR A 171 17.02 -19.15 5.53
CA THR A 171 17.68 -18.08 4.75
C THR A 171 18.88 -18.59 3.95
N ASP A 172 19.80 -19.34 4.58
CA ASP A 172 21.02 -19.81 3.92
C ASP A 172 20.73 -20.82 2.80
N ASP A 173 19.79 -21.73 3.01
CA ASP A 173 19.44 -22.73 2.01
C ASP A 173 18.61 -22.12 0.89
N PHE A 174 17.74 -21.15 1.20
CA PHE A 174 17.03 -20.37 0.20
C PHE A 174 17.98 -19.54 -0.66
N LEU A 175 18.99 -18.91 -0.08
CA LEU A 175 20.00 -18.16 -0.84
C LEU A 175 20.81 -19.07 -1.78
N LYS A 176 21.17 -20.29 -1.33
CA LYS A 176 21.80 -21.29 -2.20
C LYS A 176 20.88 -21.72 -3.33
N PHE A 177 19.60 -21.96 -3.02
CA PHE A 177 18.58 -22.31 -4.01
C PHE A 177 18.35 -21.18 -5.02
N ALA A 178 18.25 -19.94 -4.55
CA ALA A 178 18.10 -18.77 -5.43
C ALA A 178 19.32 -18.61 -6.36
N ALA A 179 20.54 -18.75 -5.82
CA ALA A 179 21.76 -18.71 -6.62
C ALA A 179 21.80 -19.85 -7.66
N TRP A 180 21.35 -21.05 -7.29
CA TRP A 180 21.20 -22.18 -8.21
C TRP A 180 20.16 -21.89 -9.29
N CYS A 181 18.99 -21.35 -8.96
CA CYS A 181 17.98 -20.92 -9.95
C CYS A 181 18.57 -19.90 -10.93
N PHE A 182 19.31 -18.89 -10.44
CA PHE A 182 19.94 -17.90 -11.31
C PHE A 182 20.99 -18.51 -12.25
N SER A 183 21.62 -19.62 -11.88
CA SER A 183 22.60 -20.31 -12.76
C SER A 183 21.96 -20.90 -14.02
N TRP A 184 20.62 -21.11 -14.02
CA TRP A 184 19.87 -21.59 -15.18
C TRP A 184 19.62 -20.50 -16.22
N PHE A 185 19.92 -19.23 -15.89
CA PHE A 185 19.75 -18.08 -16.77
C PHE A 185 21.09 -17.43 -17.13
N PRO A 186 21.94 -18.08 -17.97
CA PRO A 186 23.29 -17.61 -18.27
C PRO A 186 23.35 -16.27 -19.01
N PHE A 187 22.19 -15.77 -19.51
CA PHE A 187 22.04 -14.46 -20.16
C PHE A 187 21.93 -13.31 -19.15
N LEU A 188 21.72 -13.59 -17.85
CA LEU A 188 21.67 -12.54 -16.83
C LEU A 188 23.10 -12.14 -16.43
N PRO A 189 23.40 -10.82 -16.38
CA PRO A 189 24.70 -10.33 -15.94
C PRO A 189 25.02 -10.84 -14.53
N THR A 190 26.21 -11.40 -14.33
CA THR A 190 26.65 -11.92 -13.02
C THR A 190 26.61 -10.86 -11.92
N LYS A 191 26.84 -9.57 -12.26
CA LYS A 191 26.68 -8.46 -11.33
C LYS A 191 25.24 -8.29 -10.81
N LEU A 192 24.25 -8.63 -11.62
CA LEU A 192 22.83 -8.54 -11.24
C LEU A 192 22.44 -9.71 -10.33
N THR A 193 22.86 -10.93 -10.66
CA THR A 193 22.58 -12.12 -9.86
C THR A 193 23.29 -12.10 -8.50
N THR A 194 24.58 -11.75 -8.46
CA THR A 194 25.33 -11.58 -7.20
C THR A 194 24.79 -10.41 -6.39
N GLY A 195 24.44 -9.28 -7.03
CA GLY A 195 23.85 -8.11 -6.36
C GLY A 195 22.52 -8.43 -5.69
N VAL A 196 21.65 -9.21 -6.34
CA VAL A 196 20.38 -9.66 -5.74
C VAL A 196 20.63 -10.61 -4.56
N VAL A 197 21.51 -11.56 -4.69
CA VAL A 197 21.85 -12.50 -3.60
C VAL A 197 22.48 -11.77 -2.41
N ASP A 198 23.37 -10.80 -2.65
CA ASP A 198 23.96 -9.97 -1.60
C ASP A 198 22.95 -9.04 -0.94
N MET A 199 22.01 -8.49 -1.72
CA MET A 199 20.91 -7.69 -1.19
C MET A 199 19.98 -8.53 -0.31
N LEU A 200 19.65 -9.75 -0.73
CA LEU A 200 18.89 -10.71 0.08
C LEU A 200 19.65 -11.07 1.36
N ARG A 201 20.97 -11.32 1.28
CA ARG A 201 21.79 -11.62 2.46
C ARG A 201 21.84 -10.45 3.45
N LYS A 202 22.12 -9.24 2.97
CA LYS A 202 22.08 -8.02 3.81
C LYS A 202 20.70 -7.74 4.35
N GLY A 203 19.65 -8.04 3.57
CA GLY A 203 18.26 -8.02 4.01
C GLY A 203 18.05 -8.98 5.19
N ALA A 204 18.54 -10.21 5.12
CA ALA A 204 18.44 -11.20 6.21
C ALA A 204 19.12 -10.73 7.51
N ASP A 205 20.26 -10.04 7.42
CA ASP A 205 20.93 -9.48 8.59
C ASP A 205 20.13 -8.33 9.24
N GLY A 206 19.43 -7.52 8.43
CA GLY A 206 18.49 -6.50 8.89
C GLY A 206 17.16 -7.05 9.42
N LEU A 207 16.89 -8.34 9.19
CA LEU A 207 15.63 -9.03 9.50
C LEU A 207 15.64 -9.74 10.87
N ALA A 208 16.40 -9.27 11.84
CA ALA A 208 16.46 -9.88 13.18
C ALA A 208 15.05 -10.12 13.80
N ALA A 209 14.07 -9.27 13.46
CA ALA A 209 12.68 -9.47 13.85
C ALA A 209 12.06 -10.75 13.29
N LEU A 210 12.51 -11.23 12.13
CA LEU A 210 11.93 -12.37 11.43
C LEU A 210 12.60 -13.71 11.79
N ARG A 211 13.63 -13.70 12.60
CA ARG A 211 14.26 -14.94 13.13
C ARG A 211 13.35 -15.72 14.09
N SER A 212 12.29 -15.10 14.58
CA SER A 212 11.27 -15.75 15.42
C SER A 212 10.05 -16.12 14.58
N GLY A 213 9.74 -17.41 14.45
CA GLY A 213 8.53 -17.90 13.79
C GLY A 213 7.25 -17.27 14.37
N LYS A 214 7.23 -16.96 15.69
CA LYS A 214 6.14 -16.24 16.34
C LYS A 214 5.99 -14.82 15.79
N ALA A 215 7.10 -14.09 15.58
CA ALA A 215 7.05 -12.74 15.02
C ALA A 215 6.57 -12.76 13.57
N VAL A 216 7.06 -13.68 12.75
CA VAL A 216 6.58 -13.87 11.37
C VAL A 216 5.08 -14.15 11.33
N PHE A 217 4.59 -15.07 12.18
CA PHE A 217 3.16 -15.37 12.28
C PHE A 217 2.34 -14.12 12.66
N LEU A 218 2.75 -13.40 13.71
CA LEU A 218 2.05 -12.18 14.16
C LEU A 218 2.06 -11.09 13.08
N ILE A 219 3.17 -10.89 12.37
CA ILE A 219 3.26 -9.91 11.27
C ILE A 219 2.34 -10.32 10.12
N THR A 220 2.32 -11.61 9.74
CA THR A 220 1.47 -12.11 8.66
C THR A 220 -0.02 -11.96 9.02
N ILE A 221 -0.42 -12.43 10.19
CA ILE A 221 -1.84 -12.37 10.59
C ILE A 221 -2.34 -10.93 10.73
N THR A 222 -1.52 -10.04 11.29
CA THR A 222 -1.89 -8.61 11.37
C THR A 222 -1.93 -7.94 9.99
N SER A 223 -1.08 -8.35 9.04
CA SER A 223 -1.17 -7.87 7.65
C SER A 223 -2.48 -8.31 6.99
N LEU A 224 -2.87 -9.57 7.16
CA LEU A 224 -4.14 -10.07 6.65
C LEU A 224 -5.34 -9.34 7.29
N ILE A 225 -5.34 -9.19 8.61
CA ILE A 225 -6.45 -8.52 9.32
C ILE A 225 -6.55 -7.05 8.86
N GLN A 226 -5.47 -6.31 8.79
CA GLN A 226 -5.52 -4.89 8.38
C GLN A 226 -6.04 -4.72 6.96
N TRP A 227 -5.64 -5.58 6.00
CA TRP A 227 -6.13 -5.49 4.63
C TRP A 227 -7.56 -6.02 4.50
N LEU A 228 -7.96 -6.98 5.32
CA LEU A 228 -9.37 -7.37 5.47
C LEU A 228 -10.24 -6.20 5.97
N LEU A 229 -9.76 -5.45 6.98
CA LEU A 229 -10.45 -4.24 7.44
C LEU A 229 -10.62 -3.21 6.31
N ASN A 230 -9.61 -3.06 5.45
CA ASN A 230 -9.71 -2.18 4.29
C ASN A 230 -10.78 -2.67 3.30
N GLY A 231 -10.84 -3.98 3.03
CA GLY A 231 -11.89 -4.60 2.23
C GLY A 231 -13.30 -4.39 2.82
N ILE A 232 -13.42 -4.49 4.14
CA ILE A 232 -14.69 -4.21 4.83
C ILE A 232 -15.05 -2.72 4.69
N ILE A 233 -14.11 -1.79 4.78
CA ILE A 233 -14.37 -0.37 4.57
C ILE A 233 -14.89 -0.12 3.13
N ALA A 234 -14.28 -0.73 2.11
CA ALA A 234 -14.74 -0.62 0.73
C ALA A 234 -16.16 -1.21 0.55
N TYR A 235 -16.42 -2.38 1.13
CA TYR A 235 -17.75 -3.01 1.16
C TYR A 235 -18.80 -2.09 1.81
N VAL A 236 -18.48 -1.55 3.00
CA VAL A 236 -19.40 -0.66 3.75
C VAL A 236 -19.68 0.63 2.96
N ALA A 237 -18.67 1.18 2.26
CA ALA A 237 -18.87 2.36 1.41
C ALA A 237 -19.81 2.09 0.24
N LEU A 238 -19.70 0.93 -0.43
CA LEU A 238 -20.61 0.51 -1.50
C LEU A 238 -22.03 0.29 -0.98
N LYS A 239 -22.17 -0.41 0.15
CA LYS A 239 -23.49 -0.61 0.82
C LYS A 239 -24.12 0.69 1.29
N ALA A 240 -23.33 1.69 1.68
CA ALA A 240 -23.85 3.02 2.06
C ALA A 240 -24.59 3.71 0.92
N PHE A 241 -24.21 3.42 -0.33
CA PHE A 241 -24.89 3.91 -1.54
C PHE A 241 -25.91 2.90 -2.10
N HIS A 242 -26.39 1.97 -1.27
CA HIS A 242 -27.39 0.95 -1.63
C HIS A 242 -27.00 0.04 -2.80
N ILE A 243 -25.70 -0.08 -3.08
CA ILE A 243 -25.20 -1.01 -4.08
C ILE A 243 -25.22 -2.42 -3.48
N ASP A 244 -25.89 -3.35 -4.15
CA ASP A 244 -25.95 -4.74 -3.69
C ASP A 244 -24.67 -5.47 -4.09
N VAL A 245 -23.79 -5.68 -3.10
CA VAL A 245 -22.48 -6.31 -3.25
C VAL A 245 -22.19 -7.21 -2.06
N THR A 246 -21.25 -8.13 -2.23
CA THR A 246 -20.75 -9.02 -1.18
C THR A 246 -19.44 -8.49 -0.57
N LEU A 247 -18.99 -9.08 0.52
CA LEU A 247 -17.67 -8.78 1.07
C LEU A 247 -16.55 -9.14 0.08
N ALA A 248 -16.73 -10.18 -0.72
CA ALA A 248 -15.81 -10.57 -1.80
C ALA A 248 -15.56 -9.40 -2.77
N THR A 249 -16.62 -8.68 -3.14
CA THR A 249 -16.51 -7.45 -3.94
C THR A 249 -15.64 -6.40 -3.26
N GLY A 250 -15.81 -6.19 -1.94
CA GLY A 250 -14.96 -5.26 -1.17
C GLY A 250 -13.48 -5.64 -1.18
N LEU A 251 -13.17 -6.94 -1.11
CA LEU A 251 -11.81 -7.44 -1.20
C LEU A 251 -11.22 -7.25 -2.61
N ILE A 252 -12.02 -7.48 -3.66
CA ILE A 252 -11.62 -7.24 -5.05
C ILE A 252 -11.34 -5.76 -5.30
N VAL A 253 -12.23 -4.88 -4.86
CA VAL A 253 -12.05 -3.42 -4.96
C VAL A 253 -10.76 -2.99 -4.27
N THR A 254 -10.50 -3.53 -3.07
CA THR A 254 -9.27 -3.22 -2.32
C THR A 254 -8.02 -3.69 -3.07
N GLY A 255 -8.03 -4.88 -3.64
CA GLY A 255 -6.91 -5.40 -4.44
C GLY A 255 -6.67 -4.55 -5.69
N VAL A 256 -7.72 -4.28 -6.47
CA VAL A 256 -7.62 -3.43 -7.68
C VAL A 256 -7.15 -2.02 -7.32
N THR A 257 -7.65 -1.44 -6.23
CA THR A 257 -7.23 -0.11 -5.76
C THR A 257 -5.77 -0.10 -5.31
N ALA A 258 -5.33 -1.13 -4.59
CA ALA A 258 -3.94 -1.25 -4.14
C ALA A 258 -2.96 -1.32 -5.32
N PHE A 259 -3.32 -2.00 -6.42
CA PHE A 259 -2.54 -1.97 -7.65
C PHE A 259 -2.66 -0.61 -8.36
N GLY A 260 -3.85 -0.05 -8.43
CA GLY A 260 -4.10 1.24 -9.09
C GLY A 260 -3.28 2.38 -8.50
N VAL A 261 -3.17 2.45 -7.19
CA VAL A 261 -2.41 3.52 -6.52
C VAL A 261 -0.88 3.41 -6.72
N THR A 262 -0.37 2.31 -7.28
CA THR A 262 1.04 2.23 -7.70
C THR A 262 1.33 3.03 -8.97
N ILE A 263 0.28 3.37 -9.73
CA ILE A 263 0.40 4.20 -10.93
C ILE A 263 0.71 5.64 -10.50
N PRO A 264 1.73 6.29 -11.07
CA PRO A 264 2.03 7.68 -10.80
C PRO A 264 0.80 8.56 -11.08
N SER A 265 0.28 9.20 -10.03
CA SER A 265 -0.95 9.99 -10.09
C SER A 265 -0.85 11.22 -9.19
N THR A 266 -1.92 12.02 -9.10
CA THR A 266 -1.97 13.16 -8.18
C THR A 266 -1.89 12.72 -6.73
N PRO A 267 -1.40 13.60 -5.83
CA PRO A 267 -1.50 13.39 -4.40
C PRO A 267 -2.94 12.98 -4.00
N GLY A 268 -3.05 12.01 -3.12
CA GLY A 268 -4.34 11.47 -2.69
C GLY A 268 -5.03 10.53 -3.68
N TYR A 269 -4.44 10.24 -4.86
CA TYR A 269 -4.90 9.23 -5.84
C TYR A 269 -6.29 9.52 -6.42
N PHE A 270 -6.67 10.81 -6.52
CA PHE A 270 -7.95 11.22 -7.12
C PHE A 270 -8.02 10.79 -8.58
N GLY A 271 -9.18 10.31 -8.98
CA GLY A 271 -9.41 9.71 -10.30
C GLY A 271 -9.07 8.23 -10.36
N VAL A 272 -7.90 7.84 -9.87
CA VAL A 272 -7.46 6.43 -9.89
C VAL A 272 -8.35 5.54 -9.02
N ILE A 273 -8.67 5.97 -7.79
CA ILE A 273 -9.55 5.22 -6.89
C ILE A 273 -10.94 5.08 -7.50
N GLN A 274 -11.49 6.16 -8.08
CA GLN A 274 -12.80 6.14 -8.73
C GLN A 274 -12.82 5.14 -9.89
N MET A 275 -11.79 5.18 -10.74
CA MET A 275 -11.64 4.23 -11.83
C MET A 275 -11.54 2.78 -11.32
N CYS A 276 -10.77 2.52 -10.27
CA CYS A 276 -10.63 1.18 -9.70
C CYS A 276 -11.96 0.61 -9.19
N PHE A 277 -12.80 1.43 -8.58
CA PHE A 277 -14.14 1.04 -8.16
C PHE A 277 -15.00 0.63 -9.37
N GLN A 278 -15.06 1.47 -10.42
CA GLN A 278 -15.81 1.18 -11.64
C GLN A 278 -15.29 -0.08 -12.35
N VAL A 279 -13.96 -0.21 -12.51
CA VAL A 279 -13.34 -1.39 -13.11
C VAL A 279 -13.68 -2.66 -12.33
N SER A 280 -13.68 -2.58 -10.99
CA SER A 280 -14.01 -3.72 -10.14
C SER A 280 -15.46 -4.19 -10.31
N MET A 281 -16.41 -3.25 -10.48
CA MET A 281 -17.81 -3.59 -10.75
C MET A 281 -17.97 -4.23 -12.13
N ASN A 282 -17.35 -3.64 -13.15
CA ASN A 282 -17.40 -4.15 -14.52
C ASN A 282 -16.76 -5.53 -14.64
N ALA A 283 -15.62 -5.77 -14.00
CA ALA A 283 -14.92 -7.05 -14.01
C ALA A 283 -15.74 -8.19 -13.38
N GLN A 284 -16.56 -7.89 -12.38
CA GLN A 284 -17.47 -8.83 -11.74
C GLN A 284 -18.83 -8.91 -12.44
N GLN A 285 -19.00 -8.27 -13.61
CA GLN A 285 -20.27 -8.16 -14.33
C GLN A 285 -21.41 -7.57 -13.51
N LEU A 286 -21.11 -6.98 -12.37
CA LEU A 286 -22.05 -6.17 -11.61
C LEU A 286 -22.34 -4.92 -12.41
N ARG A 287 -23.62 -4.57 -12.56
CA ARG A 287 -24.07 -3.40 -13.35
C ARG A 287 -24.83 -2.39 -12.48
N PRO A 288 -24.25 -1.95 -11.35
CA PRO A 288 -24.85 -0.86 -10.60
C PRO A 288 -24.81 0.42 -11.43
N ASP A 289 -25.64 1.39 -11.07
CA ASP A 289 -25.56 2.72 -11.66
C ASP A 289 -24.15 3.32 -11.48
N PRO A 290 -23.45 3.71 -12.55
CA PRO A 290 -22.11 4.29 -12.46
C PRO A 290 -22.03 5.51 -11.53
N SER A 291 -23.12 6.29 -11.42
CA SER A 291 -23.22 7.45 -10.54
C SER A 291 -23.12 7.05 -9.07
N LEU A 292 -23.79 5.96 -8.68
CA LEU A 292 -23.73 5.44 -7.30
C LEU A 292 -22.32 4.88 -6.97
N VAL A 293 -21.70 4.18 -7.92
CA VAL A 293 -20.33 3.68 -7.76
C VAL A 293 -19.33 4.82 -7.60
N LEU A 294 -19.47 5.87 -8.41
CA LEU A 294 -18.67 7.09 -8.30
C LEU A 294 -18.87 7.74 -6.92
N GLY A 295 -20.12 7.90 -6.48
CA GLY A 295 -20.45 8.45 -5.16
C GLY A 295 -19.83 7.63 -4.02
N ALA A 296 -19.98 6.30 -4.06
CA ALA A 296 -19.41 5.39 -3.07
C ALA A 296 -17.87 5.46 -3.03
N SER A 297 -17.20 5.57 -4.19
CA SER A 297 -15.76 5.68 -4.28
C SER A 297 -15.23 6.99 -3.71
N VAL A 298 -15.91 8.10 -3.96
CA VAL A 298 -15.60 9.41 -3.37
C VAL A 298 -15.81 9.37 -1.86
N TYR A 299 -16.92 8.80 -1.40
CA TYR A 299 -17.22 8.65 0.02
C TYR A 299 -16.16 7.79 0.73
N TYR A 300 -15.79 6.64 0.15
CA TYR A 300 -14.68 5.81 0.62
C TYR A 300 -13.39 6.60 0.73
N GLN A 301 -13.00 7.29 -0.32
CA GLN A 301 -11.75 8.04 -0.37
C GLN A 301 -11.73 9.16 0.66
N MET A 302 -12.79 9.96 0.77
CA MET A 302 -12.87 11.07 1.73
C MET A 302 -12.87 10.60 3.17
N SER A 303 -13.57 9.49 3.47
CA SER A 303 -13.59 8.90 4.81
C SER A 303 -12.22 8.43 5.30
N MET A 304 -11.31 8.10 4.39
CA MET A 304 -9.93 7.71 4.72
C MET A 304 -8.96 8.89 4.64
N TYR A 305 -9.08 9.70 3.58
CA TYR A 305 -8.16 10.81 3.29
C TYR A 305 -8.21 11.90 4.35
N ILE A 306 -9.40 12.38 4.70
CA ILE A 306 -9.58 13.53 5.61
C ILE A 306 -9.07 13.21 7.02
N PRO A 307 -9.51 12.13 7.69
CA PRO A 307 -9.07 11.86 9.07
C PRO A 307 -7.56 11.62 9.18
N VAL A 308 -7.00 10.86 8.25
CA VAL A 308 -5.56 10.56 8.26
C VAL A 308 -4.72 11.80 8.03
N THR A 309 -5.14 12.65 7.09
CA THR A 309 -4.43 13.90 6.80
C THR A 309 -4.51 14.86 7.98
N MET A 310 -5.69 15.03 8.57
CA MET A 310 -5.87 15.92 9.73
C MET A 310 -5.07 15.44 10.95
N LEU A 311 -5.12 14.13 11.27
CA LEU A 311 -4.35 13.56 12.38
C LEU A 311 -2.85 13.63 12.12
N GLY A 312 -2.40 13.38 10.90
CA GLY A 312 -0.99 13.51 10.55
C GLY A 312 -0.49 14.94 10.68
N LEU A 313 -1.24 15.94 10.22
CA LEU A 313 -0.91 17.36 10.39
C LEU A 313 -0.92 17.78 11.87
N TYR A 314 -1.86 17.30 12.65
CA TYR A 314 -1.87 17.49 14.10
C TYR A 314 -0.58 16.98 14.75
N PHE A 315 -0.14 15.77 14.40
CA PHE A 315 1.10 15.20 14.92
C PHE A 315 2.36 15.92 14.41
N VAL A 316 2.36 16.48 13.20
CA VAL A 316 3.45 17.36 12.73
C VAL A 316 3.63 18.53 13.68
N GLN A 317 2.53 19.21 14.04
CA GLN A 317 2.57 20.33 14.99
C GLN A 317 2.98 19.87 16.40
N GLN A 318 2.42 18.77 16.91
CA GLN A 318 2.73 18.23 18.23
C GLN A 318 4.21 17.86 18.38
N LEU A 319 4.84 17.36 17.30
CA LEU A 319 6.25 17.01 17.32
C LEU A 319 7.19 18.21 17.05
N GLY A 320 6.66 19.41 16.90
CA GLY A 320 7.43 20.61 16.58
C GLY A 320 8.12 20.58 15.22
N LEU A 321 7.52 19.88 14.27
CA LEU A 321 8.00 19.79 12.89
C LEU A 321 7.27 20.82 12.03
N SER A 322 7.93 21.34 10.99
CA SER A 322 7.29 22.17 9.97
C SER A 322 7.08 21.37 8.68
N LEU A 323 6.09 21.77 7.88
CA LEU A 323 5.90 21.19 6.53
C LEU A 323 7.12 21.40 5.64
N LYS A 324 7.85 22.51 5.85
CA LYS A 324 9.12 22.78 5.13
C LYS A 324 10.21 21.77 5.50
N ASP A 325 10.29 21.37 6.80
CA ASP A 325 11.24 20.34 7.24
C ASP A 325 10.94 19.01 6.58
N LEU A 326 9.66 18.64 6.48
CA LEU A 326 9.22 17.39 5.85
C LEU A 326 9.51 17.39 4.34
N GLN A 327 9.27 18.51 3.67
CA GLN A 327 9.53 18.65 2.25
C GLN A 327 11.04 18.63 1.96
N LYS A 328 11.86 19.31 2.76
CA LYS A 328 13.31 19.28 2.65
C LYS A 328 13.87 17.87 2.90
N ALA A 329 13.33 17.15 3.88
CA ALA A 329 13.71 15.77 4.17
C ALA A 329 13.39 14.85 2.99
N ALA A 330 12.20 14.98 2.40
CA ALA A 330 11.80 14.23 1.22
C ALA A 330 12.72 14.48 0.02
N ASP A 331 13.13 15.73 -0.20
CA ASP A 331 14.05 16.11 -1.28
C ASP A 331 15.46 15.54 -1.04
N THR A 332 15.99 15.65 0.18
CA THR A 332 17.34 15.16 0.54
C THR A 332 17.45 13.64 0.44
N GLU A 333 16.48 12.89 0.93
CA GLU A 333 16.47 11.43 0.89
C GLU A 333 16.30 10.93 -0.57
N THR A 334 15.51 11.62 -1.38
CA THR A 334 15.36 11.32 -2.81
C THR A 334 16.67 11.53 -3.57
N GLU A 335 17.42 12.59 -3.24
CA GLU A 335 18.73 12.87 -3.85
C GLU A 335 19.79 11.87 -3.39
N ALA A 336 19.81 11.48 -2.12
CA ALA A 336 20.71 10.46 -1.58
C ALA A 336 20.49 9.10 -2.23
N PHE A 337 19.23 8.70 -2.42
CA PHE A 337 18.89 7.45 -3.10
C PHE A 337 19.25 7.46 -4.59
N ALA A 338 19.07 8.60 -5.27
CA ALA A 338 19.46 8.79 -6.67
C ALA A 338 20.98 8.78 -6.85
N ALA A 339 21.75 9.32 -5.88
CA ALA A 339 23.20 9.32 -5.91
C ALA A 339 23.80 7.92 -5.67
N ASP A 340 23.21 7.13 -4.76
CA ASP A 340 23.64 5.76 -4.45
C ASP A 340 23.32 4.79 -5.61
N SER A 341 22.23 5.03 -6.34
CA SER A 341 21.85 4.27 -7.54
C SER A 341 22.71 4.58 -8.78
N SER A 342 23.43 5.70 -8.80
CA SER A 342 24.25 6.11 -9.94
C SER A 342 25.67 5.54 -9.96
N GLY A 343 26.10 4.76 -8.92
CA GLY A 343 27.39 4.09 -8.84
C GLY A 343 28.60 5.04 -8.95
N PRO A 344 29.76 4.73 -8.41
CA PRO A 344 30.93 5.58 -8.58
C PRO A 344 31.25 5.69 -10.07
N THR A 345 31.18 6.91 -10.62
CA THR A 345 31.74 7.21 -11.94
C THR A 345 33.24 6.90 -11.89
N VAL A 346 33.60 5.75 -12.43
CA VAL A 346 35.01 5.46 -12.71
C VAL A 346 35.46 6.54 -13.71
N LYS A 347 36.20 7.52 -13.24
CA LYS A 347 36.93 8.43 -14.14
C LYS A 347 37.97 7.61 -14.89
N PRO A 348 38.13 7.85 -16.19
CA PRO A 348 39.08 7.16 -17.04
C PRO A 348 40.54 7.39 -16.62
#